data_98891f24ee9da991c17beaa802f01dbc
#
_entry.id   98891f24ee9da991c17beaa802f01dbc
#
_cell.length_a   1.000
_cell.length_b   1.000
_cell.length_c   1.000
_cell.angle_alpha   90.00
_cell.angle_beta   90.00
_cell.angle_gamma   90.00
#
_symmetry.space_group_name_H-M   'P 1'
#
loop_
_entity.id
_entity.type
_entity.pdbx_description
1 polymer ?
#
loop_
_entity_poly.entity_id
_entity_poly.type
_entity_poly.pdbx_seq_one_letter_code
_entity_poly.pdbx_strand_id
1 'polypeptide(L)'
;MHYISVILNMFIIVLLVRLISAPDKETFFNPFVSFTNSRLNRLIEFLKPALALPEKATLGIILIFVFFFKTLLLSKLKFAISVDFGEVFRVLPPEQMPENVALLLFSLLNTISFIFKFWSFYLIISFIGATGKVTRASQALQFYAKPFSNSPLRIQLIVLVICHIALAFISLQIGRLVAVPIAGNSTQPMANPIATSPLIIGLIKTTWIGMLSIFEGISIMISVLFAFIIGSLITALMQKPNIAMLCREGIDLTLGRFSRGRPTKAGLDFTPLIFFFVASISYNIVNNIIYTLVNSEIPLPF
;
A
#
# COMPACT_ATOMS: atom_id res chain seq x y z
N MET A 1 -2.04 -9.64 -4.27
CA MET A 1 -2.70 -8.42 -4.84
C MET A 1 -2.64 -8.46 -6.37
N HIS A 2 -3.74 -8.13 -7.05
CA HIS A 2 -3.72 -8.02 -8.51
C HIS A 2 -3.03 -6.71 -8.92
N TYR A 3 -1.99 -6.77 -9.73
CA TYR A 3 -1.20 -5.60 -10.17
C TYR A 3 -2.07 -4.46 -10.70
N ILE A 4 -3.14 -4.78 -11.43
CA ILE A 4 -4.09 -3.78 -11.95
C ILE A 4 -4.74 -3.00 -10.81
N SER A 5 -5.18 -3.67 -9.73
CA SER A 5 -5.78 -3.02 -8.57
C SER A 5 -4.77 -2.10 -7.87
N VAL A 6 -3.51 -2.52 -7.78
CA VAL A 6 -2.41 -1.70 -7.20
C VAL A 6 -2.20 -0.43 -8.02
N ILE A 7 -2.09 -0.55 -9.35
CA ILE A 7 -1.88 0.60 -10.25
C ILE A 7 -3.04 1.60 -10.11
N LEU A 8 -4.28 1.11 -10.13
CA LEU A 8 -5.46 1.98 -10.00
C LEU A 8 -5.56 2.62 -8.62
N ASN A 9 -5.22 1.89 -7.55
CA ASN A 9 -5.16 2.44 -6.20
C ASN A 9 -4.06 3.50 -6.06
N MET A 10 -2.89 3.29 -6.66
CA MET A 10 -1.83 4.31 -6.71
C MET A 10 -2.31 5.57 -7.44
N PHE A 11 -3.02 5.41 -8.56
CA PHE A 11 -3.59 6.55 -9.27
C PHE A 11 -4.65 7.29 -8.44
N ILE A 12 -5.48 6.56 -7.69
CA ILE A 12 -6.44 7.16 -6.72
C ILE A 12 -5.69 7.96 -5.65
N ILE A 13 -4.58 7.45 -5.09
CA ILE A 13 -3.76 8.20 -4.12
C ILE A 13 -3.25 9.51 -4.73
N VAL A 14 -2.72 9.47 -5.95
CA VAL A 14 -2.24 10.68 -6.66
C VAL A 14 -3.35 11.72 -6.80
N LEU A 15 -4.55 11.30 -7.21
CA LEU A 15 -5.71 12.17 -7.34
C LEU A 15 -6.16 12.75 -5.99
N LEU A 16 -6.23 11.92 -4.95
CA LEU A 16 -6.60 12.35 -3.60
C LEU A 16 -5.61 13.39 -3.05
N VAL A 17 -4.31 13.11 -3.17
CA VAL A 17 -3.28 14.05 -2.70
C VAL A 17 -3.35 15.35 -3.47
N ARG A 18 -3.55 15.33 -4.78
CA ARG A 18 -3.69 16.52 -5.60
C ARG A 18 -4.96 17.34 -5.26
N LEU A 19 -6.04 16.65 -4.90
CA LEU A 19 -7.28 17.26 -4.46
C LEU A 19 -7.12 18.02 -3.13
N ILE A 20 -6.36 17.43 -2.19
CA ILE A 20 -6.14 17.96 -0.84
C ILE A 20 -5.02 19.01 -0.84
N SER A 21 -3.93 18.78 -1.56
CA SER A 21 -2.69 19.56 -1.49
C SER A 21 -2.17 19.90 -2.89
N ALA A 22 -1.98 21.19 -3.14
CA ALA A 22 -1.20 21.61 -4.30
C ALA A 22 0.30 21.36 -4.01
N PRO A 23 1.10 20.95 -5.01
CA PRO A 23 2.55 20.86 -4.87
C PRO A 23 3.12 22.27 -4.67
N ASP A 24 4.04 22.40 -3.71
CA ASP A 24 4.88 23.59 -3.58
C ASP A 24 5.90 23.65 -4.73
N LYS A 25 6.64 24.77 -4.83
CA LYS A 25 7.60 24.96 -5.94
C LYS A 25 8.66 23.85 -5.99
N GLU A 26 9.20 23.44 -4.84
CA GLU A 26 10.25 22.40 -4.78
C GLU A 26 9.71 21.04 -5.20
N THR A 27 8.53 20.68 -4.70
CA THR A 27 7.85 19.43 -5.05
C THR A 27 7.40 19.41 -6.51
N PHE A 28 7.01 20.56 -7.08
CA PHE A 28 6.60 20.65 -8.49
C PHE A 28 7.73 20.30 -9.45
N PHE A 29 8.96 20.73 -9.16
CA PHE A 29 10.15 20.42 -9.98
C PHE A 29 10.77 19.05 -9.66
N ASN A 30 10.26 18.34 -8.66
CA ASN A 30 10.72 17.00 -8.34
C ASN A 30 10.36 16.02 -9.49
N PRO A 31 11.34 15.31 -10.11
CA PRO A 31 11.08 14.47 -11.28
C PRO A 31 10.07 13.34 -11.03
N PHE A 32 9.99 12.81 -9.81
CA PHE A 32 9.00 11.79 -9.45
C PHE A 32 7.57 12.35 -9.37
N VAL A 33 7.43 13.62 -8.98
CA VAL A 33 6.12 14.29 -8.85
C VAL A 33 5.75 14.97 -10.16
N SER A 34 6.69 15.60 -10.86
CA SER A 34 6.43 16.32 -12.11
C SER A 34 5.93 15.40 -13.22
N PHE A 35 6.42 14.17 -13.29
CA PHE A 35 5.94 13.19 -14.27
C PHE A 35 4.45 12.91 -14.13
N THR A 36 3.98 12.65 -12.90
CA THR A 36 2.56 12.41 -12.62
C THR A 36 1.73 13.67 -12.76
N ASN A 37 2.20 14.79 -12.24
CA ASN A 37 1.49 16.07 -12.32
C ASN A 37 1.34 16.58 -13.76
N SER A 38 2.36 16.46 -14.60
CA SER A 38 2.27 16.90 -16.00
C SER A 38 1.23 16.10 -16.79
N ARG A 39 1.12 14.80 -16.54
CA ARG A 39 0.11 13.94 -17.16
C ARG A 39 -1.30 14.29 -16.66
N LEU A 40 -1.43 14.48 -15.36
CA LEU A 40 -2.68 14.84 -14.74
C LEU A 40 -3.16 16.23 -15.18
N ASN A 41 -2.26 17.21 -15.26
CA ASN A 41 -2.60 18.56 -15.75
C ASN A 41 -3.12 18.52 -17.19
N ARG A 42 -2.49 17.75 -18.09
CA ARG A 42 -3.00 17.56 -19.47
C ARG A 42 -4.41 16.97 -19.49
N LEU A 43 -4.68 15.99 -18.63
CA LEU A 43 -6.01 15.40 -18.51
C LEU A 43 -7.04 16.42 -18.00
N ILE A 44 -6.68 17.24 -17.00
CA ILE A 44 -7.53 18.31 -16.47
C ILE A 44 -7.78 19.37 -17.54
N GLU A 45 -6.74 19.83 -18.23
CA GLU A 45 -6.85 20.82 -19.32
C GLU A 45 -7.73 20.31 -20.46
N PHE A 46 -7.68 19.03 -20.78
CA PHE A 46 -8.55 18.40 -21.77
C PHE A 46 -10.03 18.36 -21.32
N LEU A 47 -10.28 18.05 -20.05
CA LEU A 47 -11.64 17.90 -19.52
C LEU A 47 -12.28 19.22 -19.07
N LYS A 48 -11.47 20.22 -18.68
CA LYS A 48 -11.95 21.52 -18.17
C LYS A 48 -12.89 22.24 -19.13
N PRO A 49 -12.63 22.33 -20.45
CA PRO A 49 -13.56 22.97 -21.39
C PRO A 49 -14.90 22.23 -21.49
N ALA A 50 -14.88 20.90 -21.43
CA ALA A 50 -16.08 20.08 -21.55
C ALA A 50 -16.97 20.12 -20.30
N LEU A 51 -16.35 20.24 -19.11
CA LEU A 51 -17.07 20.22 -17.83
C LEU A 51 -17.41 21.62 -17.32
N ALA A 52 -16.72 22.67 -17.80
CA ALA A 52 -16.87 24.05 -17.31
C ALA A 52 -16.79 24.21 -15.78
N LEU A 53 -15.96 23.36 -15.12
CA LEU A 53 -15.85 23.28 -13.67
C LEU A 53 -14.47 23.76 -13.18
N PRO A 54 -14.35 24.20 -11.90
CA PRO A 54 -13.06 24.51 -11.30
C PRO A 54 -12.20 23.24 -11.18
N GLU A 55 -10.87 23.41 -11.15
CA GLU A 55 -9.88 22.30 -11.13
C GLU A 55 -10.19 21.23 -10.07
N LYS A 56 -10.51 21.64 -8.83
CA LYS A 56 -10.82 20.70 -7.74
C LYS A 56 -12.06 19.86 -8.01
N ALA A 57 -13.11 20.45 -8.59
CA ALA A 57 -14.32 19.71 -8.96
C ALA A 57 -14.05 18.73 -10.09
N THR A 58 -13.27 19.15 -11.10
CA THR A 58 -12.81 18.26 -12.18
C THR A 58 -12.00 17.09 -11.64
N LEU A 59 -11.07 17.32 -10.71
CA LEU A 59 -10.31 16.26 -10.04
C LEU A 59 -11.23 15.30 -9.26
N GLY A 60 -12.24 15.83 -8.55
CA GLY A 60 -13.23 15.01 -7.85
C GLY A 60 -14.02 14.09 -8.79
N ILE A 61 -14.43 14.59 -9.95
CA ILE A 61 -15.11 13.79 -10.98
C ILE A 61 -14.18 12.71 -11.53
N ILE A 62 -12.92 13.05 -11.84
CA ILE A 62 -11.93 12.07 -12.31
C ILE A 62 -11.73 10.99 -11.25
N LEU A 63 -11.62 11.34 -9.97
CA LEU A 63 -11.47 10.40 -8.86
C LEU A 63 -12.64 9.42 -8.79
N ILE A 64 -13.87 9.94 -8.84
CA ILE A 64 -15.09 9.12 -8.85
C ILE A 64 -15.09 8.19 -10.06
N PHE A 65 -14.79 8.73 -11.26
CA PHE A 65 -14.73 7.94 -12.48
C PHE A 65 -13.69 6.80 -12.39
N VAL A 66 -12.48 7.09 -11.89
CA VAL A 66 -11.41 6.08 -11.73
C VAL A 66 -11.83 5.01 -10.72
N PHE A 67 -12.50 5.39 -9.63
CA PHE A 67 -13.02 4.45 -8.65
C PHE A 67 -14.06 3.51 -9.26
N PHE A 68 -15.06 4.04 -9.98
CA PHE A 68 -16.06 3.23 -10.67
C PHE A 68 -15.45 2.36 -11.78
N PHE A 69 -14.51 2.93 -12.56
CA PHE A 69 -13.78 2.17 -13.58
C PHE A 69 -13.00 1.00 -12.98
N LYS A 70 -12.31 1.21 -11.85
CA LYS A 70 -11.64 0.14 -11.10
C LYS A 70 -12.64 -0.95 -10.72
N THR A 71 -13.77 -0.57 -10.14
CA THR A 71 -14.79 -1.52 -9.66
C THR A 71 -15.36 -2.35 -10.81
N LEU A 72 -15.71 -1.71 -11.92
CA LEU A 72 -16.21 -2.38 -13.13
C LEU A 72 -15.15 -3.28 -13.76
N LEU A 73 -13.92 -2.83 -13.86
CA LEU A 73 -12.82 -3.61 -14.44
C LEU A 73 -12.55 -4.87 -13.63
N LEU A 74 -12.49 -4.78 -12.30
CA LEU A 74 -12.28 -5.94 -11.43
C LEU A 74 -13.45 -6.93 -11.52
N SER A 75 -14.69 -6.44 -11.59
CA SER A 75 -15.87 -7.28 -11.80
C SER A 75 -15.81 -8.02 -13.15
N LYS A 76 -15.53 -7.31 -14.24
CA LYS A 76 -15.43 -7.92 -15.58
C LYS A 76 -14.32 -8.95 -15.71
N LEU A 77 -13.22 -8.74 -15.03
CA LEU A 77 -12.11 -9.70 -14.97
C LEU A 77 -12.36 -10.86 -14.00
N LYS A 78 -13.55 -10.92 -13.38
CA LYS A 78 -13.93 -11.94 -12.38
C LYS A 78 -12.94 -12.07 -11.23
N PHE A 79 -12.24 -10.99 -10.88
CA PHE A 79 -11.38 -10.97 -9.72
C PHE A 79 -12.23 -10.83 -8.46
N ALA A 80 -12.03 -11.73 -7.52
CA ALA A 80 -12.64 -11.60 -6.21
C ALA A 80 -12.15 -10.31 -5.56
N ILE A 81 -13.09 -9.37 -5.28
CA ILE A 81 -12.77 -8.15 -4.56
C ILE A 81 -12.74 -8.52 -3.08
N SER A 82 -11.57 -8.41 -2.48
CA SER A 82 -11.32 -8.73 -1.07
C SER A 82 -10.60 -7.58 -0.37
N VAL A 83 -10.71 -7.58 0.93
CA VAL A 83 -9.82 -6.81 1.81
C VAL A 83 -8.79 -7.77 2.37
N ASP A 84 -7.53 -7.59 1.98
CA ASP A 84 -6.44 -8.47 2.37
C ASP A 84 -5.76 -7.93 3.64
N PHE A 85 -5.46 -8.83 4.58
CA PHE A 85 -4.70 -8.59 5.79
C PHE A 85 -3.50 -9.53 5.82
N GLY A 86 -2.35 -9.03 5.39
CA GLY A 86 -1.20 -9.85 5.06
C GLY A 86 -1.46 -10.75 3.85
N GLU A 87 -0.67 -11.80 3.74
CA GLU A 87 -0.85 -12.81 2.69
C GLU A 87 -1.80 -13.94 3.12
N VAL A 88 -2.11 -13.99 4.40
CA VAL A 88 -2.78 -15.14 5.05
C VAL A 88 -4.25 -14.94 5.34
N PHE A 89 -4.73 -13.71 5.47
CA PHE A 89 -6.14 -13.44 5.74
C PHE A 89 -6.78 -12.58 4.67
N ARG A 90 -7.99 -12.96 4.27
CA ARG A 90 -8.83 -12.19 3.35
C ARG A 90 -10.24 -12.11 3.89
N VAL A 91 -10.85 -10.95 3.72
CA VAL A 91 -12.27 -10.78 3.98
C VAL A 91 -12.99 -10.63 2.66
N LEU A 92 -13.89 -11.57 2.39
CA LEU A 92 -14.71 -11.65 1.18
C LEU A 92 -16.12 -11.14 1.48
N PRO A 93 -16.85 -10.64 0.46
CA PRO A 93 -18.26 -10.36 0.62
C PRO A 93 -19.05 -11.61 1.06
N PRO A 94 -20.07 -11.48 1.90
CA PRO A 94 -20.95 -12.57 2.25
C PRO A 94 -21.80 -12.96 1.02
N GLU A 95 -22.14 -14.23 0.88
CA GLU A 95 -22.89 -14.77 -0.27
C GLU A 95 -24.31 -14.17 -0.41
N GLN A 96 -24.87 -13.73 0.70
CA GLN A 96 -26.22 -13.16 0.76
C GLN A 96 -26.27 -11.68 0.34
N MET A 97 -25.10 -11.01 0.17
CA MET A 97 -25.05 -9.59 -0.19
C MET A 97 -25.32 -9.42 -1.69
N PRO A 98 -26.18 -8.47 -2.10
CA PRO A 98 -26.38 -8.16 -3.51
C PRO A 98 -25.06 -7.83 -4.19
N GLU A 99 -24.81 -8.43 -5.37
CA GLU A 99 -23.51 -8.34 -6.06
C GLU A 99 -23.03 -6.89 -6.26
N ASN A 100 -23.91 -6.00 -6.69
CA ASN A 100 -23.56 -4.58 -6.91
C ASN A 100 -23.12 -3.88 -5.62
N VAL A 101 -23.80 -4.17 -4.49
CA VAL A 101 -23.46 -3.61 -3.18
C VAL A 101 -22.13 -4.18 -2.70
N ALA A 102 -21.93 -5.50 -2.84
CA ALA A 102 -20.69 -6.19 -2.51
C ALA A 102 -19.51 -5.59 -3.29
N LEU A 103 -19.66 -5.43 -4.60
CA LEU A 103 -18.63 -4.86 -5.48
C LEU A 103 -18.23 -3.44 -5.06
N LEU A 104 -19.20 -2.56 -4.84
CA LEU A 104 -18.92 -1.17 -4.46
C LEU A 104 -18.29 -1.08 -3.06
N LEU A 105 -18.90 -1.74 -2.07
CA LEU A 105 -18.45 -1.67 -0.69
C LEU A 105 -17.05 -2.26 -0.52
N PHE A 106 -16.81 -3.46 -1.06
CA PHE A 106 -15.49 -4.10 -0.95
C PHE A 106 -14.43 -3.42 -1.81
N SER A 107 -14.80 -2.82 -2.94
CA SER A 107 -13.88 -1.96 -3.71
C SER A 107 -13.46 -0.73 -2.92
N LEU A 108 -14.39 -0.11 -2.19
CA LEU A 108 -14.11 1.03 -1.30
C LEU A 108 -13.19 0.61 -0.14
N LEU A 109 -13.54 -0.47 0.57
CA LEU A 109 -12.73 -0.98 1.67
C LEU A 109 -11.31 -1.39 1.20
N ASN A 110 -11.20 -2.02 0.03
CA ASN A 110 -9.91 -2.34 -0.59
C ASN A 110 -9.09 -1.09 -0.88
N THR A 111 -9.72 -0.02 -1.39
CA THR A 111 -9.05 1.26 -1.66
C THR A 111 -8.57 1.90 -0.36
N ILE A 112 -9.41 1.95 0.68
CA ILE A 112 -9.05 2.49 2.00
C ILE A 112 -7.92 1.65 2.61
N SER A 113 -8.01 0.32 2.56
CA SER A 113 -6.96 -0.59 3.00
C SER A 113 -5.62 -0.28 2.31
N PHE A 114 -5.65 -0.06 1.00
CA PHE A 114 -4.45 0.26 0.25
C PHE A 114 -3.84 1.61 0.66
N ILE A 115 -4.65 2.63 0.94
CA ILE A 115 -4.18 3.93 1.44
C ILE A 115 -3.46 3.75 2.78
N PHE A 116 -4.04 2.97 3.71
CA PHE A 116 -3.42 2.72 5.02
C PHE A 116 -2.12 1.92 4.89
N LYS A 117 -2.07 0.92 4.03
CA LYS A 117 -0.85 0.15 3.70
C LYS A 117 0.23 1.05 3.09
N PHE A 118 -0.16 1.99 2.23
CA PHE A 118 0.76 2.99 1.68
C PHE A 118 1.31 3.94 2.76
N TRP A 119 0.49 4.35 3.73
CA TRP A 119 0.97 5.10 4.88
C TRP A 119 1.90 4.27 5.78
N SER A 120 1.63 2.96 5.95
CA SER A 120 2.55 2.04 6.64
C SER A 120 3.90 1.97 5.92
N PHE A 121 3.90 1.83 4.61
CA PHE A 121 5.09 1.88 3.78
C PHE A 121 5.86 3.19 3.97
N TYR A 122 5.20 4.34 3.91
CA TYR A 122 5.81 5.64 4.17
C TYR A 122 6.47 5.70 5.55
N LEU A 123 5.77 5.23 6.59
CA LEU A 123 6.26 5.24 7.96
C LEU A 123 7.50 4.34 8.13
N ILE A 124 7.48 3.14 7.56
CA ILE A 124 8.62 2.20 7.56
C ILE A 124 9.83 2.83 6.87
N ILE A 125 9.64 3.41 5.68
CA ILE A 125 10.72 4.09 4.95
C ILE A 125 11.23 5.29 5.75
N SER A 126 10.37 6.08 6.37
CA SER A 126 10.77 7.22 7.20
C SER A 126 11.59 6.78 8.41
N PHE A 127 11.26 5.64 9.01
CA PHE A 127 11.99 5.06 10.15
C PHE A 127 13.37 4.50 9.71
N ILE A 128 13.41 3.77 8.59
CA ILE A 128 14.66 3.22 8.03
C ILE A 128 15.52 4.34 7.46
N GLY A 129 14.90 5.30 6.78
CA GLY A 129 15.55 6.37 6.05
C GLY A 129 16.04 7.56 6.90
N ALA A 130 15.91 7.55 8.22
CA ALA A 130 16.27 8.65 9.13
C ALA A 130 17.79 9.01 9.11
N THR A 131 18.34 9.14 7.91
CA THR A 131 19.76 9.43 7.66
C THR A 131 20.06 10.92 7.48
N GLY A 132 19.05 11.78 7.63
CA GLY A 132 19.21 13.24 7.56
C GLY A 132 19.40 13.84 6.16
N LYS A 133 19.54 13.02 5.11
CA LYS A 133 19.62 13.52 3.73
C LYS A 133 18.24 13.46 3.07
N VAL A 134 17.71 14.63 2.77
CA VAL A 134 16.49 14.76 1.99
C VAL A 134 16.82 14.47 0.52
N THR A 135 16.33 13.36 -0.01
CA THR A 135 16.45 13.00 -1.43
C THR A 135 15.19 13.40 -2.20
N ARG A 136 15.28 13.51 -3.53
CA ARG A 136 14.10 13.78 -4.39
C ARG A 136 13.04 12.70 -4.21
N ALA A 137 13.45 11.44 -4.10
CA ALA A 137 12.54 10.32 -3.85
C ALA A 137 11.84 10.42 -2.49
N SER A 138 12.55 10.86 -1.41
CA SER A 138 11.94 11.05 -0.08
C SER A 138 10.94 12.21 -0.07
N GLN A 139 11.22 13.32 -0.75
CA GLN A 139 10.28 14.43 -0.91
C GLN A 139 9.02 14.01 -1.65
N ALA A 140 9.17 13.25 -2.74
CA ALA A 140 8.03 12.73 -3.48
C ALA A 140 7.17 11.79 -2.62
N LEU A 141 7.79 10.88 -1.88
CA LEU A 141 7.08 9.97 -0.98
C LEU A 141 6.35 10.73 0.12
N GLN A 142 6.98 11.74 0.72
CA GLN A 142 6.36 12.61 1.71
C GLN A 142 5.15 13.36 1.12
N PHE A 143 5.27 13.87 -0.11
CA PHE A 143 4.17 14.53 -0.80
C PHE A 143 2.98 13.59 -1.01
N TYR A 144 3.21 12.37 -1.53
CA TYR A 144 2.12 11.40 -1.76
C TYR A 144 1.54 10.79 -0.48
N ALA A 145 2.24 10.89 0.64
CA ALA A 145 1.72 10.47 1.94
C ALA A 145 0.91 11.55 2.68
N LYS A 146 0.67 12.75 2.07
CA LYS A 146 -0.19 13.77 2.68
C LYS A 146 -1.66 13.31 2.74
N PRO A 147 -2.43 13.71 3.74
CA PRO A 147 -2.08 14.59 4.86
C PRO A 147 -1.30 13.91 6.00
N PHE A 148 -1.17 12.58 5.97
CA PHE A 148 -0.57 11.77 7.04
C PHE A 148 0.87 12.21 7.38
N SER A 149 1.70 12.50 6.36
CA SER A 149 3.09 12.91 6.53
C SER A 149 3.29 14.26 7.23
N ASN A 150 2.25 15.08 7.35
CA ASN A 150 2.33 16.38 8.03
C ASN A 150 2.28 16.28 9.55
N SER A 151 1.89 15.13 10.09
CA SER A 151 1.75 14.92 11.54
C SER A 151 3.07 14.46 12.15
N PRO A 152 3.31 14.71 13.46
CA PRO A 152 4.46 14.16 14.18
C PRO A 152 4.47 12.61 14.13
N LEU A 153 5.65 12.01 14.13
CA LEU A 153 5.83 10.55 13.99
C LEU A 153 5.00 9.73 15.00
N ARG A 154 4.91 10.21 16.25
CA ARG A 154 4.11 9.53 17.29
C ARG A 154 2.63 9.50 16.94
N ILE A 155 2.10 10.61 16.43
CA ILE A 155 0.70 10.70 16.00
C ILE A 155 0.46 9.82 14.78
N GLN A 156 1.39 9.83 13.81
CA GLN A 156 1.32 8.96 12.63
C GLN A 156 1.19 7.48 13.03
N LEU A 157 2.00 7.03 13.98
CA LEU A 157 1.99 5.64 14.46
C LEU A 157 0.65 5.29 15.13
N ILE A 158 0.17 6.15 16.03
CA ILE A 158 -1.12 5.94 16.72
C ILE A 158 -2.28 5.89 15.72
N VAL A 159 -2.35 6.87 14.82
CA VAL A 159 -3.40 6.94 13.78
C VAL A 159 -3.36 5.70 12.91
N LEU A 160 -2.17 5.26 12.50
CA LEU A 160 -2.00 4.09 11.66
C LEU A 160 -2.53 2.82 12.34
N VAL A 161 -2.15 2.58 13.58
CA VAL A 161 -2.62 1.43 14.37
C VAL A 161 -4.13 1.45 14.51
N ILE A 162 -4.71 2.59 14.90
CA ILE A 162 -6.17 2.72 15.05
C ILE A 162 -6.88 2.47 13.71
N CYS A 163 -6.40 3.06 12.61
CA CYS A 163 -7.01 2.89 11.29
C CYS A 163 -7.00 1.44 10.82
N HIS A 164 -5.89 0.70 11.01
CA HIS A 164 -5.80 -0.70 10.60
C HIS A 164 -6.68 -1.62 11.46
N ILE A 165 -6.74 -1.39 12.77
CA ILE A 165 -7.63 -2.15 13.67
C ILE A 165 -9.10 -1.86 13.34
N ALA A 166 -9.47 -0.59 13.15
CA ALA A 166 -10.81 -0.20 12.78
C ALA A 166 -11.22 -0.80 11.43
N LEU A 167 -10.32 -0.80 10.44
CA LEU A 167 -10.56 -1.42 9.14
C LEU A 167 -10.78 -2.93 9.27
N ALA A 168 -9.97 -3.63 10.07
CA ALA A 168 -10.13 -5.06 10.33
C ALA A 168 -11.49 -5.33 10.99
N PHE A 169 -11.84 -4.54 12.01
CA PHE A 169 -13.12 -4.66 12.70
C PHE A 169 -14.31 -4.47 11.74
N ILE A 170 -14.32 -3.37 10.98
CA ILE A 170 -15.40 -3.08 10.02
C ILE A 170 -15.48 -4.18 8.95
N SER A 171 -14.35 -4.60 8.39
CA SER A 171 -14.32 -5.61 7.35
C SER A 171 -14.86 -6.96 7.85
N LEU A 172 -14.50 -7.36 9.08
CA LEU A 172 -14.97 -8.61 9.70
C LEU A 172 -16.46 -8.57 10.10
N GLN A 173 -16.99 -7.40 10.41
CA GLN A 173 -18.45 -7.24 10.67
C GLN A 173 -19.28 -7.38 9.39
N ILE A 174 -18.74 -6.95 8.27
CA ILE A 174 -19.48 -6.90 7.00
C ILE A 174 -19.25 -8.15 6.15
N GLY A 175 -18.07 -8.77 6.27
CA GLY A 175 -17.62 -9.84 5.39
C GLY A 175 -17.34 -11.15 6.10
N ARG A 176 -17.00 -12.16 5.30
CA ARG A 176 -16.54 -13.47 5.79
C ARG A 176 -15.03 -13.58 5.73
N LEU A 177 -14.44 -14.05 6.82
CA LEU A 177 -13.01 -14.29 6.92
C LEU A 177 -12.63 -15.60 6.21
N VAL A 178 -11.55 -15.53 5.43
CA VAL A 178 -10.97 -16.68 4.74
C VAL A 178 -9.47 -16.70 5.00
N ALA A 179 -8.93 -17.83 5.41
CA ALA A 179 -7.50 -18.03 5.49
C ALA A 179 -6.95 -18.56 4.18
N VAL A 180 -5.77 -18.06 3.81
CA VAL A 180 -4.98 -18.57 2.69
C VAL A 180 -3.72 -19.22 3.29
N PRO A 181 -3.65 -20.56 3.39
CA PRO A 181 -2.47 -21.23 3.91
C PRO A 181 -1.24 -20.91 3.04
N ILE A 182 -0.11 -20.61 3.67
CA ILE A 182 1.14 -20.24 2.96
C ILE A 182 1.65 -21.40 2.08
N ALA A 183 1.32 -22.64 2.45
CA ALA A 183 1.74 -23.85 1.74
C ALA A 183 0.68 -24.45 0.79
N GLY A 184 -0.45 -23.79 0.56
CA GLY A 184 -1.54 -24.36 -0.24
C GLY A 184 -2.30 -23.32 -1.07
N ASN A 185 -2.78 -23.75 -2.25
CA ASN A 185 -3.55 -22.88 -3.15
C ASN A 185 -5.05 -22.78 -2.80
N SER A 186 -5.52 -23.48 -1.78
CA SER A 186 -6.94 -23.51 -1.40
C SER A 186 -7.22 -22.56 -0.24
N THR A 187 -8.13 -21.63 -0.47
CA THR A 187 -8.67 -20.79 0.59
C THR A 187 -9.55 -21.63 1.52
N GLN A 188 -9.32 -21.55 2.83
CA GLN A 188 -10.15 -22.20 3.82
C GLN A 188 -11.05 -21.18 4.51
N PRO A 189 -12.38 -21.42 4.57
CA PRO A 189 -13.25 -20.57 5.36
C PRO A 189 -12.85 -20.64 6.82
N MET A 190 -12.74 -19.48 7.47
CA MET A 190 -12.48 -19.37 8.90
C MET A 190 -13.72 -18.85 9.63
N ALA A 191 -13.90 -19.33 10.84
CA ALA A 191 -14.87 -18.75 11.74
C ALA A 191 -14.53 -17.27 12.00
N ASN A 192 -15.53 -16.38 11.89
CA ASN A 192 -15.32 -14.97 12.19
C ASN A 192 -15.02 -14.82 13.70
N PRO A 193 -13.82 -14.34 14.09
CA PRO A 193 -13.42 -14.28 15.50
C PRO A 193 -14.35 -13.38 16.34
N ILE A 194 -15.02 -12.40 15.72
CA ILE A 194 -15.98 -11.53 16.43
C ILE A 194 -17.29 -12.27 16.75
N ALA A 195 -17.73 -13.13 15.82
CA ALA A 195 -19.03 -13.81 15.96
C ALA A 195 -18.94 -15.11 16.79
N THR A 196 -17.80 -15.78 16.78
CA THR A 196 -17.67 -17.16 17.31
C THR A 196 -16.85 -17.25 18.60
N SER A 197 -16.08 -16.21 18.95
CA SER A 197 -15.27 -16.19 20.17
C SER A 197 -15.91 -15.31 21.25
N PRO A 198 -15.61 -15.54 22.55
CA PRO A 198 -15.90 -14.55 23.58
C PRO A 198 -15.40 -13.17 23.19
N LEU A 199 -16.14 -12.11 23.54
CA LEU A 199 -15.92 -10.73 23.07
C LEU A 199 -14.45 -10.32 23.15
N ILE A 200 -13.80 -10.57 24.28
CA ILE A 200 -12.39 -10.18 24.51
C ILE A 200 -11.44 -10.92 23.56
N ILE A 201 -11.61 -12.23 23.39
CA ILE A 201 -10.79 -13.05 22.50
C ILE A 201 -11.02 -12.63 21.04
N GLY A 202 -12.26 -12.37 20.66
CA GLY A 202 -12.61 -11.85 19.32
C GLY A 202 -11.94 -10.52 19.03
N LEU A 203 -11.92 -9.58 19.97
CA LEU A 203 -11.24 -8.29 19.84
C LEU A 203 -9.71 -8.45 19.74
N ILE A 204 -9.11 -9.34 20.55
CA ILE A 204 -7.66 -9.61 20.48
C ILE A 204 -7.29 -10.17 19.11
N LYS A 205 -8.01 -11.20 18.62
CA LYS A 205 -7.75 -11.77 17.29
C LYS A 205 -7.93 -10.75 16.17
N THR A 206 -8.95 -9.90 16.25
CA THR A 206 -9.18 -8.81 15.29
C THR A 206 -8.04 -7.80 15.31
N THR A 207 -7.52 -7.47 16.50
CA THR A 207 -6.35 -6.59 16.66
C THR A 207 -5.13 -7.17 15.97
N TRP A 208 -4.86 -8.48 16.13
CA TRP A 208 -3.75 -9.15 15.43
C TRP A 208 -3.90 -9.10 13.90
N ILE A 209 -5.11 -9.32 13.39
CA ILE A 209 -5.41 -9.20 11.95
C ILE A 209 -5.15 -7.76 11.47
N GLY A 210 -5.60 -6.75 12.23
CA GLY A 210 -5.32 -5.35 11.92
C GLY A 210 -3.83 -5.02 11.94
N MET A 211 -3.11 -5.49 12.96
CA MET A 211 -1.66 -5.30 13.06
C MET A 211 -0.91 -5.93 11.90
N LEU A 212 -1.34 -7.10 11.40
CA LEU A 212 -0.74 -7.74 10.24
C LEU A 212 -0.81 -6.83 8.99
N SER A 213 -1.90 -6.11 8.82
CA SER A 213 -2.05 -5.17 7.71
C SER A 213 -1.02 -4.01 7.74
N ILE A 214 -0.53 -3.62 8.92
CA ILE A 214 0.57 -2.63 9.03
C ILE A 214 1.85 -3.19 8.41
N PHE A 215 2.16 -4.47 8.67
CA PHE A 215 3.35 -5.13 8.13
C PHE A 215 3.30 -5.31 6.60
N GLU A 216 2.14 -5.20 5.97
CA GLU A 216 2.05 -5.17 4.50
C GLU A 216 2.76 -3.95 3.89
N GLY A 217 3.04 -2.90 4.65
CA GLY A 217 3.96 -1.85 4.23
C GLY A 217 5.35 -2.37 3.86
N ILE A 218 5.81 -3.46 4.50
CA ILE A 218 7.06 -4.15 4.14
C ILE A 218 6.92 -4.83 2.77
N SER A 219 5.79 -5.48 2.50
CA SER A 219 5.53 -6.09 1.18
C SER A 219 5.53 -5.06 0.05
N ILE A 220 4.92 -3.88 0.29
CA ILE A 220 4.98 -2.76 -0.66
C ILE A 220 6.43 -2.29 -0.84
N MET A 221 7.19 -2.15 0.25
CA MET A 221 8.60 -1.75 0.21
C MET A 221 9.45 -2.74 -0.63
N ILE A 222 9.25 -4.03 -0.42
CA ILE A 222 9.91 -5.11 -1.18
C ILE A 222 9.58 -4.99 -2.67
N SER A 223 8.30 -4.79 -3.01
CA SER A 223 7.83 -4.66 -4.39
C SER A 223 8.39 -3.41 -5.07
N VAL A 224 8.45 -2.29 -4.36
CA VAL A 224 9.02 -1.02 -4.84
C VAL A 224 10.52 -1.14 -5.04
N LEU A 225 11.24 -1.75 -4.08
CA LEU A 225 12.68 -2.02 -4.21
C LEU A 225 12.97 -2.89 -5.44
N PHE A 226 12.22 -3.97 -5.63
CA PHE A 226 12.36 -4.86 -6.78
C PHE A 226 12.11 -4.14 -8.11
N ALA A 227 11.06 -3.30 -8.17
CA ALA A 227 10.76 -2.48 -9.34
C ALA A 227 11.92 -1.51 -9.68
N PHE A 228 12.53 -0.87 -8.67
CA PHE A 228 13.68 0.01 -8.90
C PHE A 228 14.95 -0.75 -9.30
N ILE A 229 15.19 -1.95 -8.76
CA ILE A 229 16.31 -2.80 -9.18
C ILE A 229 16.16 -3.16 -10.66
N ILE A 230 14.98 -3.70 -11.06
CA ILE A 230 14.71 -4.05 -12.46
C ILE A 230 14.77 -2.79 -13.36
N GLY A 231 14.16 -1.69 -12.93
CA GLY A 231 14.20 -0.41 -13.64
C GLY A 231 15.63 0.08 -13.85
N SER A 232 16.50 -0.05 -12.85
CA SER A 232 17.91 0.32 -12.95
C SER A 232 18.65 -0.55 -13.97
N LEU A 233 18.39 -1.86 -14.00
CA LEU A 233 19.00 -2.79 -14.96
C LEU A 233 18.55 -2.47 -16.40
N ILE A 234 17.24 -2.32 -16.62
CA ILE A 234 16.68 -2.02 -17.95
C ILE A 234 17.20 -0.69 -18.46
N THR A 235 17.23 0.36 -17.62
CA THR A 235 17.69 1.69 -18.03
C THR A 235 19.18 1.75 -18.27
N ALA A 236 19.97 0.93 -17.57
CA ALA A 236 21.41 0.75 -17.87
C ALA A 236 21.61 0.12 -19.26
N LEU A 237 20.85 -0.94 -19.58
CA LEU A 237 20.87 -1.58 -20.91
C LEU A 237 20.42 -0.63 -22.02
N MET A 238 19.43 0.22 -21.76
CA MET A 238 18.94 1.21 -22.73
C MET A 238 19.79 2.50 -22.80
N GLN A 239 20.90 2.57 -22.06
CA GLN A 239 21.80 3.73 -22.00
C GLN A 239 21.05 5.04 -21.64
N LYS A 240 20.08 4.98 -20.72
CA LYS A 240 19.33 6.15 -20.24
C LYS A 240 19.78 6.56 -18.82
N PRO A 241 20.91 7.31 -18.69
CA PRO A 241 21.55 7.58 -17.39
C PRO A 241 20.64 8.35 -16.42
N ASN A 242 19.79 9.26 -16.93
CA ASN A 242 18.89 10.05 -16.08
C ASN A 242 17.84 9.19 -15.37
N ILE A 243 17.28 8.20 -16.06
CA ILE A 243 16.28 7.29 -15.45
C ILE A 243 16.99 6.31 -14.52
N ALA A 244 18.17 5.81 -14.90
CA ALA A 244 18.98 4.95 -14.05
C ALA A 244 19.34 5.65 -12.72
N MET A 245 19.63 6.95 -12.74
CA MET A 245 19.89 7.74 -11.53
C MET A 245 18.63 7.83 -10.64
N LEU A 246 17.45 8.06 -11.21
CA LEU A 246 16.20 8.07 -10.46
C LEU A 246 15.90 6.71 -9.81
N CYS A 247 16.13 5.60 -10.54
CA CYS A 247 15.99 4.26 -9.98
C CYS A 247 16.95 4.03 -8.80
N ARG A 248 18.20 4.51 -8.91
CA ARG A 248 19.17 4.43 -7.80
C ARG A 248 18.74 5.24 -6.60
N GLU A 249 18.22 6.47 -6.78
CA GLU A 249 17.66 7.27 -5.68
C GLU A 249 16.49 6.51 -4.98
N GLY A 250 15.65 5.79 -5.76
CA GLY A 250 14.60 4.95 -5.21
C GLY A 250 15.12 3.75 -4.41
N ILE A 251 16.19 3.09 -4.89
CA ILE A 251 16.89 2.03 -4.16
C ILE A 251 17.48 2.58 -2.85
N ASP A 252 18.17 3.73 -2.92
CA ASP A 252 18.76 4.36 -1.74
C ASP A 252 17.70 4.80 -0.72
N LEU A 253 16.53 5.24 -1.17
CA LEU A 253 15.40 5.54 -0.30
C LEU A 253 14.92 4.30 0.46
N THR A 254 14.74 3.17 -0.23
CA THR A 254 14.24 1.94 0.38
C THR A 254 15.27 1.26 1.29
N LEU A 255 16.54 1.35 0.97
CA LEU A 255 17.63 0.83 1.81
C LEU A 255 17.93 1.73 3.01
N GLY A 256 17.73 3.04 2.88
CA GLY A 256 17.96 4.02 3.95
C GLY A 256 19.34 3.88 4.59
N ARG A 257 19.38 3.53 5.88
CA ARG A 257 20.62 3.36 6.65
C ARG A 257 21.50 2.23 6.14
N PHE A 258 20.91 1.20 5.55
CA PHE A 258 21.63 0.04 5.01
C PHE A 258 22.38 0.35 3.71
N SER A 259 22.16 1.53 3.11
CA SER A 259 22.89 1.98 1.94
C SER A 259 24.31 2.46 2.27
N ARG A 260 24.66 2.69 3.54
CA ARG A 260 25.97 3.19 3.96
C ARG A 260 26.96 2.05 4.12
N GLY A 261 28.20 2.25 3.62
CA GLY A 261 29.29 1.29 3.79
C GLY A 261 29.20 0.03 2.93
N ARG A 262 28.62 0.15 1.75
CA ARG A 262 28.40 -0.97 0.82
C ARG A 262 29.70 -1.71 0.49
N PRO A 263 29.76 -3.03 0.71
CA PRO A 263 30.87 -3.82 0.21
C PRO A 263 30.74 -3.97 -1.31
N THR A 264 31.44 -3.13 -2.06
CA THR A 264 31.55 -3.30 -3.51
C THR A 264 32.67 -4.30 -3.81
N LYS A 265 32.33 -5.56 -4.05
CA LYS A 265 33.24 -6.50 -4.71
C LYS A 265 33.01 -6.42 -6.22
N ALA A 266 34.05 -6.12 -6.97
CA ALA A 266 34.04 -6.03 -8.44
C ALA A 266 32.99 -5.05 -9.03
N GLY A 267 32.67 -3.95 -8.31
CA GLY A 267 31.73 -2.93 -8.80
C GLY A 267 30.26 -3.29 -8.72
N LEU A 268 29.91 -4.49 -8.24
CA LEU A 268 28.52 -4.92 -8.02
C LEU A 268 28.13 -4.74 -6.55
N ASP A 269 27.03 -4.02 -6.34
CA ASP A 269 26.42 -3.83 -5.01
C ASP A 269 25.30 -4.85 -4.78
N PHE A 270 25.58 -5.85 -3.94
CA PHE A 270 24.61 -6.90 -3.58
C PHE A 270 23.70 -6.51 -2.41
N THR A 271 23.92 -5.35 -1.78
CA THR A 271 23.14 -4.90 -0.61
C THR A 271 21.62 -4.87 -0.89
N PRO A 272 21.13 -4.36 -2.03
CA PRO A 272 19.70 -4.37 -2.33
C PRO A 272 19.11 -5.78 -2.39
N LEU A 273 19.86 -6.74 -2.93
CA LEU A 273 19.42 -8.13 -3.04
C LEU A 273 19.37 -8.81 -1.68
N ILE A 274 20.40 -8.63 -0.86
CA ILE A 274 20.44 -9.17 0.51
C ILE A 274 19.29 -8.58 1.33
N PHE A 275 19.09 -7.27 1.26
CA PHE A 275 18.00 -6.59 1.96
C PHE A 275 16.63 -7.13 1.52
N PHE A 276 16.43 -7.32 0.21
CA PHE A 276 15.24 -7.93 -0.35
C PHE A 276 14.94 -9.29 0.26
N PHE A 277 15.93 -10.19 0.32
CA PHE A 277 15.76 -11.52 0.91
C PHE A 277 15.46 -11.46 2.40
N VAL A 278 16.20 -10.65 3.17
CA VAL A 278 16.00 -10.51 4.61
C VAL A 278 14.61 -9.96 4.91
N ALA A 279 14.19 -8.91 4.20
CA ALA A 279 12.86 -8.33 4.37
C ALA A 279 11.73 -9.31 3.99
N SER A 280 11.90 -10.08 2.91
CA SER A 280 10.93 -11.11 2.48
C SER A 280 10.80 -12.23 3.51
N ILE A 281 11.92 -12.74 4.03
CA ILE A 281 11.91 -13.78 5.07
C ILE A 281 11.25 -13.24 6.34
N SER A 282 11.61 -12.03 6.78
CA SER A 282 11.03 -11.42 7.97
C SER A 282 9.52 -11.22 7.83
N TYR A 283 9.06 -10.77 6.66
CA TYR A 283 7.64 -10.61 6.39
C TYR A 283 6.89 -11.96 6.45
N ASN A 284 7.44 -13.02 5.86
CA ASN A 284 6.85 -14.36 5.91
C ASN A 284 6.81 -14.93 7.34
N ILE A 285 7.84 -14.67 8.15
CA ILE A 285 7.86 -15.09 9.57
C ILE A 285 6.72 -14.38 10.32
N VAL A 286 6.55 -13.08 10.15
CA VAL A 286 5.46 -12.33 10.81
C VAL A 286 4.09 -12.85 10.37
N ASN A 287 3.86 -13.11 9.08
CA ASN A 287 2.62 -13.72 8.59
C ASN A 287 2.33 -15.07 9.27
N ASN A 288 3.34 -15.94 9.38
CA ASN A 288 3.19 -17.26 10.01
C ASN A 288 2.89 -17.16 11.50
N ILE A 289 3.58 -16.28 12.23
CA ILE A 289 3.35 -16.07 13.66
C ILE A 289 1.92 -15.61 13.90
N ILE A 290 1.46 -14.57 13.18
CA ILE A 290 0.12 -14.00 13.38
C ILE A 290 -0.95 -15.00 12.92
N TYR A 291 -0.72 -15.75 11.84
CA TYR A 291 -1.60 -16.83 11.42
C TYR A 291 -1.79 -17.87 12.56
N THR A 292 -0.70 -18.29 13.19
CA THR A 292 -0.73 -19.24 14.31
C THR A 292 -1.47 -18.63 15.50
N LEU A 293 -1.21 -17.38 15.86
CA LEU A 293 -1.86 -16.69 16.99
C LEU A 293 -3.37 -16.55 16.80
N VAL A 294 -3.82 -16.23 15.59
CA VAL A 294 -5.26 -16.08 15.28
C VAL A 294 -5.98 -17.44 15.28
N ASN A 295 -5.29 -18.50 14.81
CA ASN A 295 -5.86 -19.86 14.73
C ASN A 295 -5.72 -20.65 16.04
N SER A 296 -4.84 -20.24 16.96
CA SER A 296 -4.69 -20.94 18.24
C SER A 296 -5.98 -20.83 19.07
N GLU A 297 -6.41 -21.96 19.64
CA GLU A 297 -7.46 -22.01 20.66
C GLU A 297 -6.93 -21.57 22.04
N ILE A 298 -5.62 -21.35 22.13
CA ILE A 298 -4.96 -20.99 23.39
C ILE A 298 -5.30 -19.53 23.71
N PRO A 299 -5.95 -19.24 24.84
CA PRO A 299 -6.03 -17.88 25.35
C PRO A 299 -4.59 -17.41 25.59
N LEU A 300 -4.17 -16.37 24.88
CA LEU A 300 -2.86 -15.75 25.09
C LEU A 300 -2.74 -15.43 26.59
N PRO A 301 -1.67 -15.86 27.27
CA PRO A 301 -1.44 -15.51 28.66
C PRO A 301 -1.10 -14.01 28.71
N PHE A 302 -2.08 -13.19 29.07
CA PHE A 302 -1.89 -11.83 29.56
C PHE A 302 -2.54 -11.70 30.92
#